data_7534faad032288c6846945141753f2b3
#
_entry.id   7534faad032288c6846945141753f2b3
#
_cell.length_a   1.000
_cell.length_b   1.000
_cell.length_c   1.000
_cell.angle_alpha   90.00
_cell.angle_beta   90.00
_cell.angle_gamma   90.00
#
_symmetry.space_group_name_H-M   'P 1'
#
loop_
_entity.id
_entity.type
_entity.pdbx_description
1 polymer ?
#
loop_
_entity_poly.entity_id
_entity_poly.type
_entity_poly.pdbx_seq_one_letter_code
_entity_poly.pdbx_strand_id
1 'polypeptide(L)'
;GVSATAHTRLNISFEEEPNGTQTTDTVSFNVYGKNSAPVLISANVDFGETNGRGADLTDLAAAINGTTGKTGIAASLSIDKSTLTMISNDGYDIATEDYRLVAVQGPAMLVSGANEDNTSVTGTNSANVIFDALKLEPGTDTSTHPNSAQVSGQVTFRSPFIFSVKSDNIGTSSAPDLMAPRTP
;
A
#
# COMPACT_ATOMS: atom_id res chain seq x y z
N GLY A 1 -29.58 11.08 9.76
CA GLY A 1 -28.52 11.74 8.99
C GLY A 1 -27.69 10.74 8.21
N VAL A 2 -26.90 11.20 7.27
CA VAL A 2 -25.88 10.40 6.57
C VAL A 2 -24.59 10.46 7.37
N SER A 3 -23.96 9.33 7.62
CA SER A 3 -22.58 9.24 8.15
C SER A 3 -21.62 8.86 7.03
N ALA A 4 -20.42 9.43 7.06
CA ALA A 4 -19.34 9.08 6.18
C ALA A 4 -18.14 8.65 7.01
N THR A 5 -17.49 7.56 6.60
CA THR A 5 -16.20 7.09 7.12
C THR A 5 -15.22 6.96 5.99
N ALA A 6 -13.98 7.33 6.24
CA ALA A 6 -12.91 7.17 5.25
C ALA A 6 -11.83 6.28 5.84
N HIS A 7 -11.23 5.42 5.02
CA HIS A 7 -10.08 4.62 5.39
C HIS A 7 -9.27 4.26 4.15
N THR A 8 -8.01 3.96 4.36
CA THR A 8 -7.11 3.45 3.31
C THR A 8 -6.35 2.27 3.87
N ARG A 9 -6.21 1.22 3.08
CA ARG A 9 -5.46 0.03 3.45
C ARG A 9 -4.56 -0.39 2.29
N LEU A 10 -3.32 -0.73 2.63
CA LEU A 10 -2.30 -1.20 1.72
C LEU A 10 -1.59 -2.40 2.34
N ASN A 11 -1.49 -3.49 1.62
CA ASN A 11 -0.70 -4.65 2.02
C ASN A 11 0.69 -4.60 1.42
N ILE A 12 1.67 -4.99 2.23
CA ILE A 12 3.06 -5.23 1.82
C ILE A 12 3.39 -6.68 2.12
N SER A 13 4.00 -7.34 1.15
CA SER A 13 4.69 -8.63 1.28
C SER A 13 5.93 -8.62 0.40
N PHE A 14 6.71 -9.68 0.41
CA PHE A 14 7.90 -9.80 -0.44
C PHE A 14 7.84 -11.07 -1.26
N GLU A 15 8.44 -11.03 -2.45
CA GLU A 15 8.64 -12.24 -3.24
C GLU A 15 9.59 -13.21 -2.53
N GLU A 16 9.38 -14.48 -2.75
CA GLU A 16 10.34 -15.52 -2.30
C GLU A 16 11.63 -15.40 -3.12
N GLU A 17 12.77 -15.43 -2.44
CA GLU A 17 14.06 -15.46 -3.12
C GLU A 17 14.26 -16.82 -3.83
N PRO A 18 14.47 -16.82 -5.16
CA PRO A 18 14.56 -18.05 -5.93
C PRO A 18 15.70 -19.00 -5.52
N ASN A 19 16.66 -18.51 -4.77
CA ASN A 19 17.88 -19.25 -4.42
C ASN A 19 18.15 -19.41 -2.92
N GLY A 20 17.30 -18.91 -2.04
CA GLY A 20 17.40 -19.12 -0.58
C GLY A 20 18.71 -18.66 0.08
N THR A 21 19.43 -17.74 -0.53
CA THR A 21 20.75 -17.31 -0.06
C THR A 21 20.76 -16.06 0.80
N GLN A 22 19.71 -15.26 0.75
CA GLN A 22 19.62 -14.03 1.55
C GLN A 22 18.65 -14.22 2.69
N THR A 23 19.18 -14.31 3.91
CA THR A 23 18.38 -14.54 5.11
C THR A 23 17.90 -13.24 5.76
N THR A 24 18.68 -12.16 5.69
CA THR A 24 18.33 -10.89 6.35
C THR A 24 18.91 -9.72 5.57
N ASP A 25 18.10 -8.66 5.34
CA ASP A 25 18.58 -7.40 4.81
C ASP A 25 17.83 -6.21 5.42
N THR A 26 18.36 -5.02 5.25
CA THR A 26 17.70 -3.78 5.64
C THR A 26 16.84 -3.26 4.50
N VAL A 27 15.54 -3.27 4.71
CA VAL A 27 14.53 -2.65 3.86
C VAL A 27 14.43 -1.18 4.20
N SER A 28 14.36 -0.31 3.19
CA SER A 28 14.06 1.10 3.38
C SER A 28 13.15 1.65 2.27
N PHE A 29 12.25 2.55 2.63
CA PHE A 29 11.39 3.30 1.71
C PHE A 29 10.83 4.54 2.41
N ASN A 30 10.42 5.52 1.64
CA ASN A 30 9.71 6.70 2.11
C ASN A 30 8.21 6.44 2.19
N VAL A 31 7.54 6.93 3.25
CA VAL A 31 6.10 6.82 3.43
C VAL A 31 5.46 8.20 3.45
N TYR A 32 4.33 8.29 2.75
CA TYR A 32 3.41 9.42 2.79
C TYR A 32 2.02 8.94 3.23
N GLY A 33 1.39 9.73 4.07
CA GLY A 33 0.03 9.63 4.54
C GLY A 33 -0.51 11.04 4.75
N LYS A 34 -0.76 11.46 5.99
CA LYS A 34 -1.10 12.85 6.30
C LYS A 34 0.08 13.83 6.21
N ASN A 35 1.30 13.33 6.14
CA ASN A 35 2.53 14.11 6.03
C ASN A 35 2.74 14.61 4.60
N SER A 36 3.23 15.85 4.46
CA SER A 36 3.61 16.45 3.17
C SER A 36 5.08 16.22 2.80
N ALA A 37 5.92 15.88 3.76
CA ALA A 37 7.33 15.53 3.55
C ALA A 37 7.53 14.03 3.78
N PRO A 38 8.44 13.37 3.04
CA PRO A 38 8.67 11.94 3.19
C PRO A 38 9.09 11.57 4.62
N VAL A 39 8.60 10.45 5.10
CA VAL A 39 9.06 9.83 6.35
C VAL A 39 9.77 8.54 5.98
N LEU A 40 11.08 8.49 6.18
CA LEU A 40 11.89 7.32 5.92
C LEU A 40 11.54 6.23 6.93
N ILE A 41 11.18 5.07 6.43
CA ILE A 41 11.07 3.81 7.17
C ILE A 41 12.32 2.99 6.85
N SER A 42 12.92 2.40 7.86
CA SER A 42 14.04 1.49 7.71
C SER A 42 13.99 0.43 8.79
N ALA A 43 14.08 -0.84 8.39
CA ALA A 43 14.02 -1.98 9.30
C ALA A 43 14.77 -3.18 8.72
N ASN A 44 15.27 -4.06 9.59
CA ASN A 44 15.77 -5.35 9.16
C ASN A 44 14.59 -6.29 8.89
N VAL A 45 14.64 -7.01 7.79
CA VAL A 45 13.67 -8.02 7.41
C VAL A 45 14.41 -9.34 7.21
N ASP A 46 13.90 -10.37 7.84
CA ASP A 46 14.39 -11.74 7.63
C ASP A 46 13.59 -12.36 6.47
N PHE A 47 14.27 -12.58 5.36
CA PHE A 47 13.72 -13.23 4.16
C PHE A 47 13.97 -14.73 4.16
N GLY A 48 14.63 -15.24 5.20
CA GLY A 48 14.99 -16.67 5.31
C GLY A 48 13.75 -17.53 5.44
N GLU A 49 13.62 -18.48 4.56
CA GLU A 49 12.60 -19.53 4.64
C GLU A 49 12.87 -20.49 5.83
N THR A 50 12.67 -20.02 7.05
CA THR A 50 12.57 -20.93 8.16
C THR A 50 11.16 -21.49 8.19
N ASN A 51 10.95 -22.62 7.49
CA ASN A 51 9.70 -23.39 7.41
C ASN A 51 8.64 -22.91 6.40
N GLY A 52 9.01 -22.30 5.26
CA GLY A 52 8.06 -21.93 4.20
C GLY A 52 7.06 -20.83 4.61
N ARG A 53 7.50 -19.88 5.44
CA ARG A 53 6.63 -18.83 5.99
C ARG A 53 6.77 -17.47 5.32
N GLY A 54 7.67 -17.29 4.37
CA GLY A 54 7.98 -15.99 3.81
C GLY A 54 8.73 -15.07 4.79
N ALA A 55 8.86 -13.78 4.44
CA ALA A 55 9.62 -12.80 5.22
C ALA A 55 8.98 -12.50 6.60
N ASP A 56 9.79 -12.36 7.67
CA ASP A 56 9.31 -11.84 8.97
C ASP A 56 9.32 -10.31 8.97
N LEU A 57 8.14 -9.69 8.93
CA LEU A 57 7.94 -8.25 8.85
C LEU A 57 7.75 -7.57 10.21
N THR A 58 8.12 -8.23 11.31
CA THR A 58 7.90 -7.71 12.68
C THR A 58 8.58 -6.36 12.89
N ASP A 59 9.85 -6.23 12.52
CA ASP A 59 10.63 -5.02 12.73
C ASP A 59 10.14 -3.89 11.79
N LEU A 60 9.71 -4.24 10.57
CA LEU A 60 9.13 -3.30 9.64
C LEU A 60 7.81 -2.72 10.16
N ALA A 61 6.94 -3.55 10.73
CA ALA A 61 5.71 -3.10 11.37
C ALA A 61 5.98 -2.17 12.56
N ALA A 62 6.99 -2.51 13.38
CA ALA A 62 7.40 -1.67 14.51
C ALA A 62 7.94 -0.30 14.04
N ALA A 63 8.75 -0.28 12.98
CA ALA A 63 9.27 0.97 12.40
C ALA A 63 8.14 1.88 11.88
N ILE A 64 7.17 1.34 11.16
CA ILE A 64 6.00 2.10 10.68
C ILE A 64 5.19 2.62 11.87
N ASN A 65 4.87 1.78 12.85
CA ASN A 65 4.12 2.16 14.04
C ASN A 65 4.84 3.25 14.87
N GLY A 66 6.18 3.25 14.88
CA GLY A 66 6.97 4.31 15.50
C GLY A 66 6.78 5.69 14.84
N THR A 67 6.28 5.75 13.61
CA THR A 67 6.04 6.99 12.87
C THR A 67 4.57 7.38 12.74
N THR A 68 3.63 6.62 13.33
CA THR A 68 2.17 6.85 13.22
C THR A 68 1.76 8.28 13.58
N GLY A 69 2.39 8.88 14.59
CA GLY A 69 2.12 10.27 14.97
C GLY A 69 2.37 11.28 13.84
N LYS A 70 3.33 11.01 12.95
CA LYS A 70 3.68 11.85 11.81
C LYS A 70 2.87 11.50 10.57
N THR A 71 2.76 10.21 10.26
CA THR A 71 2.19 9.72 9.00
C THR A 71 0.68 9.52 9.06
N GLY A 72 0.11 9.31 10.26
CA GLY A 72 -1.29 8.90 10.43
C GLY A 72 -1.52 7.43 10.02
N ILE A 73 -0.45 6.66 9.79
CA ILE A 73 -0.50 5.29 9.33
C ILE A 73 -0.11 4.36 10.49
N ALA A 74 -0.93 3.33 10.73
CA ALA A 74 -0.62 2.22 11.61
C ALA A 74 -0.34 0.96 10.77
N ALA A 75 0.45 0.04 11.32
CA ALA A 75 0.76 -1.24 10.70
C ALA A 75 0.27 -2.40 11.57
N SER A 76 -0.30 -3.41 10.93
CA SER A 76 -0.65 -4.70 11.53
C SER A 76 -0.08 -5.85 10.72
N LEU A 77 0.22 -6.97 11.38
CA LEU A 77 0.79 -8.16 10.75
C LEU A 77 -0.26 -9.26 10.61
N SER A 78 -0.11 -10.07 9.57
CA SER A 78 -0.75 -11.39 9.47
C SER A 78 -0.24 -12.32 10.58
N ILE A 79 -0.96 -13.42 10.82
CA ILE A 79 -0.60 -14.39 11.87
C ILE A 79 0.78 -15.03 11.62
N ASP A 80 1.11 -15.27 10.37
CA ASP A 80 2.40 -15.82 9.90
C ASP A 80 3.49 -14.76 9.76
N LYS A 81 3.15 -13.47 9.97
CA LYS A 81 4.02 -12.29 9.87
C LYS A 81 4.54 -11.96 8.47
N SER A 82 4.12 -12.69 7.45
CA SER A 82 4.59 -12.53 6.06
C SER A 82 3.91 -11.40 5.30
N THR A 83 2.78 -10.91 5.81
CA THR A 83 2.04 -9.79 5.22
C THR A 83 1.83 -8.70 6.26
N LEU A 84 2.16 -7.49 5.89
CA LEU A 84 1.97 -6.29 6.68
C LEU A 84 0.87 -5.44 6.03
N THR A 85 -0.15 -5.07 6.81
CA THR A 85 -1.20 -4.14 6.38
C THR A 85 -0.97 -2.77 6.99
N MET A 86 -0.75 -1.76 6.15
CA MET A 86 -0.72 -0.35 6.52
C MET A 86 -2.14 0.21 6.47
N ILE A 87 -2.54 0.97 7.49
CA ILE A 87 -3.92 1.47 7.65
C ILE A 87 -3.89 2.96 7.98
N SER A 88 -4.62 3.76 7.20
CA SER A 88 -4.99 5.14 7.54
C SER A 88 -6.49 5.20 7.81
N ASN A 89 -6.87 5.46 9.06
CA ASN A 89 -8.29 5.55 9.46
C ASN A 89 -8.93 6.91 9.12
N ASP A 90 -8.14 7.88 8.72
CA ASP A 90 -8.59 9.21 8.30
C ASP A 90 -8.80 9.30 6.77
N GLY A 91 -8.53 8.20 6.03
CA GLY A 91 -8.71 8.12 4.59
C GLY A 91 -7.64 8.87 3.79
N TYR A 92 -6.52 9.26 4.38
CA TYR A 92 -5.39 9.75 3.61
C TYR A 92 -4.87 8.66 2.68
N ASP A 93 -4.49 9.02 1.47
CA ASP A 93 -3.78 8.12 0.57
C ASP A 93 -2.51 7.61 1.26
N ILE A 94 -2.17 6.36 1.00
CA ILE A 94 -0.90 5.79 1.45
C ILE A 94 -0.01 5.62 0.24
N ALA A 95 1.15 6.30 0.24
CA ALA A 95 2.16 6.11 -0.78
C ALA A 95 3.48 5.64 -0.17
N THR A 96 4.17 4.77 -0.91
CA THR A 96 5.52 4.32 -0.64
C THR A 96 6.40 4.69 -1.82
N GLU A 97 7.58 5.23 -1.56
CA GLU A 97 8.53 5.65 -2.60
C GLU A 97 9.95 5.23 -2.25
N ASP A 98 10.79 5.13 -3.26
CA ASP A 98 12.22 4.84 -3.11
C ASP A 98 12.49 3.53 -2.37
N TYR A 99 11.80 2.45 -2.74
CA TYR A 99 12.08 1.13 -2.19
C TYR A 99 13.53 0.72 -2.47
N ARG A 100 14.26 0.37 -1.40
CA ARG A 100 15.68 -0.02 -1.43
C ARG A 100 15.96 -1.15 -0.45
N LEU A 101 16.93 -1.97 -0.85
CA LEU A 101 17.64 -2.92 0.01
C LEU A 101 19.09 -2.46 0.14
N VAL A 102 19.77 -2.85 1.23
CA VAL A 102 21.21 -2.61 1.38
C VAL A 102 21.99 -3.51 0.42
N ALA A 103 21.57 -4.74 0.23
CA ALA A 103 22.07 -5.57 -0.86
C ALA A 103 21.61 -5.01 -2.21
N VAL A 104 22.48 -5.07 -3.21
CA VAL A 104 22.22 -4.51 -4.55
C VAL A 104 21.14 -5.28 -5.30
N GLN A 105 20.87 -6.51 -4.90
CA GLN A 105 19.82 -7.37 -5.43
C GLN A 105 19.14 -8.11 -4.29
N GLY A 106 17.84 -8.26 -4.34
CA GLY A 106 17.05 -8.95 -3.33
C GLY A 106 15.58 -9.00 -3.73
N PRO A 107 14.72 -9.53 -2.86
CA PRO A 107 13.32 -9.75 -3.18
C PRO A 107 12.59 -8.44 -3.50
N ALA A 108 11.72 -8.50 -4.48
CA ALA A 108 10.83 -7.40 -4.76
C ALA A 108 9.79 -7.24 -3.66
N MET A 109 9.43 -6.00 -3.34
CA MET A 109 8.34 -5.68 -2.46
C MET A 109 7.02 -5.71 -3.25
N LEU A 110 6.09 -6.53 -2.83
CA LEU A 110 4.76 -6.65 -3.40
C LEU A 110 3.79 -5.73 -2.65
N VAL A 111 3.18 -4.80 -3.37
CA VAL A 111 2.22 -3.84 -2.82
C VAL A 111 0.85 -4.08 -3.43
N SER A 112 -0.18 -4.26 -2.60
CA SER A 112 -1.56 -4.40 -3.06
C SER A 112 -2.53 -3.55 -2.24
N GLY A 113 -3.63 -3.12 -2.86
CA GLY A 113 -4.74 -2.51 -2.12
C GLY A 113 -5.42 -3.56 -1.23
N ALA A 114 -5.75 -3.17 -0.01
CA ALA A 114 -6.43 -4.04 0.96
C ALA A 114 -7.80 -3.49 1.37
N ASN A 115 -8.34 -2.54 0.62
CA ASN A 115 -9.70 -2.05 0.80
C ASN A 115 -10.73 -3.09 0.31
N GLU A 116 -11.93 -3.08 0.90
CA GLU A 116 -12.98 -4.08 0.62
C GLU A 116 -13.41 -4.15 -0.85
N ASP A 117 -13.19 -3.08 -1.62
CA ASP A 117 -13.61 -2.96 -3.04
C ASP A 117 -12.49 -3.28 -4.03
N ASN A 118 -11.40 -3.89 -3.58
CA ASN A 118 -10.29 -4.24 -4.47
C ASN A 118 -9.70 -3.01 -5.20
N THR A 119 -9.40 -1.97 -4.45
CA THR A 119 -8.87 -0.71 -4.99
C THR A 119 -7.54 -0.92 -5.70
N SER A 120 -7.42 -0.29 -6.86
CA SER A 120 -6.21 -0.34 -7.67
C SER A 120 -5.02 0.29 -6.95
N VAL A 121 -3.88 -0.34 -7.06
CA VAL A 121 -2.58 0.23 -6.72
C VAL A 121 -2.02 0.91 -7.95
N THR A 122 -1.62 2.17 -7.83
CA THR A 122 -0.99 2.90 -8.93
C THR A 122 0.50 3.01 -8.65
N GLY A 123 1.31 2.56 -9.58
CA GLY A 123 2.77 2.73 -9.54
C GLY A 123 3.22 3.88 -10.43
N THR A 124 4.46 4.33 -10.25
CA THR A 124 5.07 5.44 -11.00
C THR A 124 5.09 5.24 -12.51
N ASN A 125 4.91 4.02 -13.00
CA ASN A 125 4.91 3.67 -14.42
C ASN A 125 3.54 3.37 -15.04
N SER A 126 2.47 3.99 -14.54
CA SER A 126 1.13 3.90 -15.14
C SER A 126 0.55 2.48 -15.26
N ALA A 127 1.13 1.49 -14.62
CA ALA A 127 0.53 0.18 -14.51
C ALA A 127 -0.57 0.25 -13.45
N ASN A 128 -1.81 0.41 -13.90
CA ASN A 128 -2.98 0.30 -13.02
C ASN A 128 -3.27 -1.19 -12.81
N VAL A 129 -2.77 -1.75 -11.73
CA VAL A 129 -2.96 -3.16 -11.39
C VAL A 129 -4.24 -3.29 -10.57
N ILE A 130 -5.30 -3.80 -11.20
CA ILE A 130 -6.65 -3.81 -10.60
C ILE A 130 -6.85 -5.00 -9.65
N PHE A 131 -6.11 -6.10 -9.78
CA PHE A 131 -6.37 -7.34 -9.03
C PHE A 131 -5.12 -8.07 -8.55
N ASP A 132 -3.94 -7.49 -8.75
CA ASP A 132 -2.67 -8.14 -8.42
C ASP A 132 -1.76 -7.18 -7.64
N ALA A 133 -0.75 -7.72 -6.99
CA ALA A 133 0.23 -6.90 -6.29
C ALA A 133 1.13 -6.17 -7.30
N LEU A 134 1.36 -4.88 -7.06
CA LEU A 134 2.39 -4.15 -7.78
C LEU A 134 3.76 -4.59 -7.26
N LYS A 135 4.61 -5.06 -8.16
CA LYS A 135 5.96 -5.47 -7.84
C LYS A 135 6.87 -4.25 -7.86
N LEU A 136 7.46 -3.92 -6.71
CA LEU A 136 8.46 -2.87 -6.57
C LEU A 136 9.86 -3.49 -6.52
N GLU A 137 10.73 -3.05 -7.41
CA GLU A 137 12.12 -3.50 -7.44
C GLU A 137 13.00 -2.55 -6.63
N PRO A 138 14.00 -3.08 -5.88
CA PRO A 138 14.90 -2.22 -5.12
C PRO A 138 15.85 -1.46 -6.06
N GLY A 139 16.06 -0.17 -5.78
CA GLY A 139 17.03 0.64 -6.53
C GLY A 139 16.44 1.86 -7.22
N THR A 140 16.99 2.22 -8.38
CA THR A 140 16.56 3.40 -9.13
C THR A 140 15.29 3.13 -9.91
N ASP A 141 14.29 4.00 -9.77
CA ASP A 141 13.07 3.94 -10.56
C ASP A 141 13.38 4.03 -12.05
N THR A 142 12.95 3.04 -12.80
CA THR A 142 13.05 2.99 -14.27
C THR A 142 11.70 2.63 -14.87
N SER A 143 11.54 2.86 -16.17
CA SER A 143 10.27 2.56 -16.86
C SER A 143 9.86 1.08 -16.83
N THR A 144 10.75 0.19 -16.42
CA THR A 144 10.51 -1.25 -16.33
C THR A 144 10.52 -1.79 -14.89
N HIS A 145 11.03 -1.02 -13.92
CA HIS A 145 11.19 -1.42 -12.53
C HIS A 145 10.69 -0.30 -11.61
N PRO A 146 9.39 -0.25 -11.30
CA PRO A 146 8.86 0.73 -10.37
C PRO A 146 9.42 0.51 -8.96
N ASN A 147 9.70 1.58 -8.25
CA ASN A 147 10.11 1.54 -6.85
C ASN A 147 9.15 2.31 -5.92
N SER A 148 7.99 2.68 -6.45
CA SER A 148 6.99 3.50 -5.76
C SER A 148 5.58 2.99 -6.04
N ALA A 149 4.69 3.09 -5.04
CA ALA A 149 3.29 2.71 -5.15
C ALA A 149 2.40 3.65 -4.33
N GLN A 150 1.15 3.80 -4.75
CA GLN A 150 0.15 4.57 -4.03
C GLN A 150 -1.20 3.84 -4.02
N VAL A 151 -1.88 3.88 -2.89
CA VAL A 151 -3.27 3.44 -2.72
C VAL A 151 -4.10 4.61 -2.21
N SER A 152 -5.19 4.89 -2.90
CA SER A 152 -6.11 5.97 -2.53
C SER A 152 -7.11 5.55 -1.46
N GLY A 153 -7.55 6.52 -0.68
CA GLY A 153 -8.54 6.35 0.36
C GLY A 153 -9.92 6.00 -0.19
N GLN A 154 -10.66 5.20 0.58
CA GLN A 154 -12.04 4.84 0.31
C GLN A 154 -12.98 5.56 1.28
N VAL A 155 -14.09 6.10 0.75
CA VAL A 155 -15.12 6.74 1.55
C VAL A 155 -16.40 5.89 1.51
N THR A 156 -16.89 5.48 2.68
CA THR A 156 -18.14 4.75 2.83
C THR A 156 -19.21 5.64 3.43
N PHE A 157 -20.34 5.76 2.74
CA PHE A 157 -21.53 6.47 3.22
C PHE A 157 -22.56 5.49 3.78
N ARG A 158 -23.11 5.79 4.93
CA ARG A 158 -24.19 5.01 5.55
C ARG A 158 -25.34 5.92 5.96
N SER A 159 -26.57 5.49 5.67
CA SER A 159 -27.79 6.20 6.10
C SER A 159 -28.92 5.18 6.32
N PRO A 160 -29.77 5.36 7.37
CA PRO A 160 -31.00 4.59 7.53
C PRO A 160 -32.10 5.01 6.54
N PHE A 161 -31.90 6.10 5.79
CA PHE A 161 -32.84 6.66 4.82
C PHE A 161 -32.22 6.68 3.44
N ILE A 162 -33.08 6.71 2.41
CA ILE A 162 -32.63 6.90 1.02
C ILE A 162 -31.92 8.25 0.90
N PHE A 163 -30.75 8.25 0.31
CA PHE A 163 -29.97 9.47 -0.01
C PHE A 163 -29.38 9.36 -1.41
N SER A 164 -29.03 10.49 -1.99
CA SER A 164 -28.32 10.54 -3.26
C SER A 164 -26.97 11.26 -3.08
N VAL A 165 -25.95 10.74 -3.74
CA VAL A 165 -24.65 11.38 -3.84
C VAL A 165 -24.52 11.94 -5.25
N LYS A 166 -24.17 13.23 -5.37
CA LYS A 166 -23.86 13.88 -6.65
C LYS A 166 -22.38 14.21 -6.68
N SER A 167 -21.74 13.92 -7.80
CA SER A 167 -20.39 14.39 -8.08
C SER A 167 -20.49 15.64 -8.95
N ASP A 168 -19.93 16.75 -8.50
CA ASP A 168 -19.82 18.01 -9.27
C ASP A 168 -18.55 18.01 -10.14
N ASN A 169 -18.07 16.85 -10.58
CA ASN A 169 -16.91 16.78 -11.45
C ASN A 169 -17.27 17.37 -12.84
N ILE A 170 -17.03 18.68 -12.99
CA ILE A 170 -17.15 19.42 -14.25
C ILE A 170 -15.88 19.22 -15.10
N GLY A 171 -15.08 18.21 -14.83
CA GLY A 171 -13.90 17.87 -15.62
C GLY A 171 -14.32 17.17 -16.92
N THR A 172 -13.83 17.66 -18.05
CA THR A 172 -13.98 17.09 -19.40
C THR A 172 -13.23 15.76 -19.60
N SER A 173 -12.99 15.02 -18.51
CA SER A 173 -12.40 13.70 -18.55
C SER A 173 -13.51 12.67 -18.74
N SER A 174 -13.41 11.88 -19.78
CA SER A 174 -14.28 10.74 -20.09
C SER A 174 -14.11 9.56 -19.12
N ALA A 175 -13.87 9.82 -17.84
CA ALA A 175 -13.96 8.81 -16.82
C ALA A 175 -15.43 8.40 -16.65
N PRO A 176 -15.76 7.11 -16.59
CA PRO A 176 -17.12 6.65 -16.38
C PRO A 176 -17.65 7.25 -15.07
N ASP A 177 -18.86 7.81 -15.13
CA ASP A 177 -19.56 8.33 -13.97
C ASP A 177 -19.78 7.16 -12.97
N LEU A 178 -18.98 7.12 -11.94
CA LEU A 178 -19.04 6.09 -10.89
C LEU A 178 -20.37 6.11 -10.13
N MET A 179 -21.18 7.16 -10.33
CA MET A 179 -22.46 7.38 -9.65
C MET A 179 -23.67 7.22 -10.60
N ALA A 180 -23.46 6.78 -11.82
CA ALA A 180 -24.59 6.49 -12.73
C ALA A 180 -25.42 5.34 -12.15
N PRO A 181 -26.76 5.48 -12.01
CA PRO A 181 -27.60 4.41 -11.55
C PRO A 181 -27.52 3.26 -12.56
N ARG A 182 -27.13 2.08 -12.07
CA ARG A 182 -27.25 0.86 -12.88
C ARG A 182 -28.71 0.58 -13.09
N THR A 183 -29.17 0.67 -14.33
CA THR A 183 -30.51 0.18 -14.72
C THR A 183 -30.56 -1.33 -14.54
N PRO A 184 -31.68 -1.88 -14.01
CA PRO A 184 -31.86 -3.29 -13.76
C PRO A 184 -31.82 -4.11 -15.04
#